data_f8e9c02ec0a81955f7335e4f742df411
#
_entry.id   f8e9c02ec0a81955f7335e4f742df411
#
_cell.length_a   1.000
_cell.length_b   1.000
_cell.length_c   1.000
_cell.angle_alpha   90.00
_cell.angle_beta   90.00
_cell.angle_gamma   90.00
#
_symmetry.space_group_name_H-M   'P 1'
#
loop_
_entity.id
_entity.type
_entity.pdbx_description
1 polymer ?
#
loop_
_entity_poly.entity_id
_entity_poly.type
_entity_poly.pdbx_seq_one_letter_code
_entity_poly.pdbx_strand_id
1 'polypeptide(L)'
;PKTINSEAQLTTFEAISMIMGNSIGTGIIAVPYLATRNSMLDVVWMVGLAYVVNVILHLIIAELSFNNGGVQLVKSFEGELFKGRMKKVFSWIMFVVYGLAIMIGVSGNINGGAQIFVNWFHMPLWVAQLIYYLIAGSVVFIGMKAVGIAQKYAVSFLMVIVVIMTAGTFTRPLNVLYTAPFHINNLLALYSMVVFATSANQAVIQVVKGLDGNPHKIRKSIFIGFALSSILVLIVTLTVLLGTKGTLDKELAYMQLGESIGSWAMILAGIFSLFALLTTFWSNTLAL
;
A
#
# COMPACT_ATOMS: atom_id res chain seq x y z
N PRO A 1 -22.06 4.36 -22.29
CA PRO A 1 -20.84 3.85 -21.67
C PRO A 1 -19.91 3.37 -22.78
N LYS A 2 -18.68 3.89 -22.83
CA LYS A 2 -17.67 3.39 -23.74
C LYS A 2 -17.35 1.95 -23.36
N THR A 3 -17.34 1.04 -24.33
CA THR A 3 -16.91 -0.35 -24.09
C THR A 3 -15.49 -0.36 -23.59
N ILE A 4 -15.26 -0.96 -22.42
CA ILE A 4 -13.93 -1.14 -21.87
C ILE A 4 -13.32 -2.35 -22.57
N ASN A 5 -12.36 -2.10 -23.49
CA ASN A 5 -11.57 -3.18 -24.08
C ASN A 5 -10.53 -3.63 -23.05
N SER A 6 -10.79 -4.72 -22.31
CA SER A 6 -9.82 -5.32 -21.42
C SER A 6 -9.16 -6.53 -22.08
N GLU A 7 -7.84 -6.49 -22.17
CA GLU A 7 -7.02 -7.65 -22.63
C GLU A 7 -6.82 -8.70 -21.52
N ALA A 8 -7.12 -8.35 -20.27
CA ALA A 8 -6.90 -9.24 -19.12
C ALA A 8 -8.04 -9.14 -18.11
N GLN A 9 -8.79 -10.24 -17.97
CA GLN A 9 -9.85 -10.34 -16.98
C GLN A 9 -9.26 -10.71 -15.61
N LEU A 10 -9.54 -9.87 -14.60
CA LEU A 10 -9.23 -10.15 -13.21
C LEU A 10 -10.41 -10.87 -12.54
N THR A 11 -10.11 -11.77 -11.62
CA THR A 11 -11.10 -12.23 -10.65
C THR A 11 -11.32 -11.16 -9.58
N THR A 12 -12.49 -11.18 -8.91
CA THR A 12 -12.76 -10.25 -7.79
C THR A 12 -11.72 -10.38 -6.68
N PHE A 13 -11.19 -11.58 -6.43
CA PHE A 13 -10.16 -11.79 -5.41
C PHE A 13 -8.81 -11.19 -5.83
N GLU A 14 -8.41 -11.31 -7.08
CA GLU A 14 -7.22 -10.64 -7.63
C GLU A 14 -7.36 -9.12 -7.55
N ALA A 15 -8.54 -8.58 -7.86
CA ALA A 15 -8.83 -7.15 -7.76
C ALA A 15 -8.73 -6.63 -6.30
N ILE A 16 -9.31 -7.36 -5.33
CA ILE A 16 -9.16 -7.06 -3.90
C ILE A 16 -7.68 -7.09 -3.51
N SER A 17 -6.95 -8.11 -3.93
CA SER A 17 -5.52 -8.26 -3.62
C SER A 17 -4.67 -7.15 -4.24
N MET A 18 -5.01 -6.65 -5.43
CA MET A 18 -4.34 -5.51 -6.04
C MET A 18 -4.54 -4.22 -5.24
N ILE A 19 -5.75 -3.98 -4.73
CA ILE A 19 -6.02 -2.83 -3.86
C ILE A 19 -5.22 -2.97 -2.56
N MET A 20 -5.29 -4.12 -1.90
CA MET A 20 -4.53 -4.40 -0.69
C MET A 20 -3.02 -4.26 -0.90
N GLY A 21 -2.48 -4.90 -1.93
CA GLY A 21 -1.04 -4.89 -2.20
C GLY A 21 -0.49 -3.50 -2.54
N ASN A 22 -1.28 -2.66 -3.20
CA ASN A 22 -0.90 -1.27 -3.44
C ASN A 22 -0.95 -0.44 -2.14
N SER A 23 -1.93 -0.71 -1.26
CA SER A 23 -2.09 -0.03 0.02
C SER A 23 -1.01 -0.42 1.04
N ILE A 24 -0.62 -1.69 1.11
CA ILE A 24 0.26 -2.24 2.16
C ILE A 24 1.71 -1.74 2.07
N GLY A 25 2.13 -1.03 1.05
CA GLY A 25 3.51 -0.60 0.78
C GLY A 25 4.26 0.06 1.94
N THR A 26 5.10 1.02 1.60
CA THR A 26 5.94 1.75 2.59
C THR A 26 5.16 2.39 3.73
N GLY A 27 3.89 2.73 3.51
CA GLY A 27 3.05 3.39 4.51
C GLY A 27 2.82 2.55 5.77
N ILE A 28 2.55 1.24 5.62
CA ILE A 28 2.28 0.36 6.78
C ILE A 28 3.50 0.23 7.73
N ILE A 29 4.70 0.38 7.18
CA ILE A 29 5.95 0.30 7.95
C ILE A 29 6.14 1.56 8.83
N ALA A 30 5.68 2.72 8.33
CA ALA A 30 5.87 4.01 9.00
C ALA A 30 4.76 4.37 10.01
N VAL A 31 3.54 3.83 9.87
CA VAL A 31 2.41 4.14 10.76
C VAL A 31 2.71 3.84 12.23
N PRO A 32 3.33 2.70 12.61
CA PRO A 32 3.62 2.41 14.02
C PRO A 32 4.48 3.48 14.70
N TYR A 33 5.47 4.05 14.00
CA TYR A 33 6.31 5.11 14.55
C TYR A 33 5.49 6.37 14.90
N LEU A 34 4.59 6.80 14.03
CA LEU A 34 3.73 7.96 14.30
C LEU A 34 2.68 7.64 15.37
N ALA A 35 2.24 6.39 15.43
CA ALA A 35 1.31 5.94 16.46
C ALA A 35 1.89 6.04 17.88
N THR A 36 3.23 5.98 18.07
CA THR A 36 3.87 6.16 19.39
C THR A 36 3.64 7.52 20.02
N ARG A 37 3.28 8.52 19.21
CA ARG A 37 3.01 9.89 19.65
C ARG A 37 1.54 10.18 19.90
N ASN A 38 0.69 9.15 19.84
CA ASN A 38 -0.75 9.22 19.97
C ASN A 38 -1.23 8.12 20.92
N SER A 39 -2.46 8.18 21.39
CA SER A 39 -3.05 7.10 22.16
C SER A 39 -3.44 5.92 21.24
N MET A 40 -3.56 4.71 21.79
CA MET A 40 -4.07 3.56 21.01
C MET A 40 -5.47 3.81 20.46
N LEU A 41 -6.30 4.54 21.21
CA LEU A 41 -7.65 4.90 20.76
C LEU A 41 -7.60 5.83 19.55
N ASP A 42 -6.67 6.79 19.52
CA ASP A 42 -6.46 7.67 18.37
C ASP A 42 -6.10 6.89 17.11
N VAL A 43 -5.27 5.85 17.25
CA VAL A 43 -4.94 4.97 16.11
C VAL A 43 -6.20 4.30 15.56
N VAL A 44 -7.05 3.73 16.43
CA VAL A 44 -8.26 3.00 16.00
C VAL A 44 -9.21 3.91 15.22
N TRP A 45 -9.55 5.09 15.75
CA TRP A 45 -10.51 5.93 15.07
C TRP A 45 -9.93 6.71 13.88
N MET A 46 -8.60 6.99 13.86
CA MET A 46 -7.93 7.54 12.68
C MET A 46 -7.89 6.55 11.52
N VAL A 47 -7.67 5.26 11.80
CA VAL A 47 -7.78 4.22 10.77
C VAL A 47 -9.21 4.11 10.26
N GLY A 48 -10.21 4.17 11.14
CA GLY A 48 -11.62 4.18 10.74
C GLY A 48 -11.99 5.38 9.84
N LEU A 49 -11.53 6.57 10.22
CA LEU A 49 -11.75 7.79 9.42
C LEU A 49 -11.04 7.70 8.06
N ALA A 50 -9.79 7.25 8.03
CA ALA A 50 -9.02 7.07 6.81
C ALA A 50 -9.68 6.04 5.87
N TYR A 51 -10.25 4.95 6.40
CA TYR A 51 -11.03 3.99 5.63
C TYR A 51 -12.20 4.66 4.90
N VAL A 52 -13.02 5.41 5.63
CA VAL A 52 -14.19 6.11 5.05
C VAL A 52 -13.76 7.07 3.94
N VAL A 53 -12.75 7.90 4.22
CA VAL A 53 -12.23 8.88 3.26
C VAL A 53 -11.66 8.18 2.03
N ASN A 54 -10.83 7.15 2.21
CA ASN A 54 -10.26 6.42 1.08
C ASN A 54 -11.32 5.69 0.25
N VAL A 55 -12.32 5.07 0.86
CA VAL A 55 -13.41 4.44 0.11
C VAL A 55 -14.13 5.48 -0.76
N ILE A 56 -14.50 6.64 -0.21
CA ILE A 56 -15.18 7.69 -0.96
C ILE A 56 -14.31 8.19 -2.13
N LEU A 57 -13.04 8.54 -1.86
CA LEU A 57 -12.11 9.03 -2.89
C LEU A 57 -11.90 8.01 -4.01
N HIS A 58 -11.73 6.74 -3.67
CA HIS A 58 -11.47 5.71 -4.66
C HIS A 58 -12.73 5.25 -5.42
N LEU A 59 -13.91 5.40 -4.84
CA LEU A 59 -15.16 5.27 -5.60
C LEU A 59 -15.31 6.38 -6.64
N ILE A 60 -14.94 7.62 -6.29
CA ILE A 60 -14.92 8.75 -7.25
C ILE A 60 -13.92 8.47 -8.38
N ILE A 61 -12.70 8.02 -8.04
CA ILE A 61 -11.67 7.66 -9.03
C ILE A 61 -12.16 6.52 -9.94
N ALA A 62 -12.80 5.50 -9.36
CA ALA A 62 -13.35 4.39 -10.12
C ALA A 62 -14.45 4.83 -11.08
N GLU A 63 -15.34 5.70 -10.65
CA GLU A 63 -16.41 6.25 -11.47
C GLU A 63 -15.86 7.11 -12.61
N LEU A 64 -14.90 7.98 -12.33
CA LEU A 64 -14.19 8.76 -13.34
C LEU A 64 -13.52 7.87 -14.38
N SER A 65 -12.81 6.84 -13.95
CA SER A 65 -12.16 5.89 -14.86
C SER A 65 -13.18 5.11 -15.69
N PHE A 66 -14.26 4.65 -15.05
CA PHE A 66 -15.34 3.91 -15.70
C PHE A 66 -16.02 4.73 -16.80
N ASN A 67 -16.41 5.98 -16.51
CA ASN A 67 -17.07 6.88 -17.46
C ASN A 67 -16.18 7.21 -18.66
N ASN A 68 -14.88 7.16 -18.48
CA ASN A 68 -13.90 7.41 -19.54
C ASN A 68 -13.36 6.14 -20.23
N GLY A 69 -14.01 4.98 -20.03
CA GLY A 69 -13.63 3.72 -20.69
C GLY A 69 -12.40 3.03 -20.13
N GLY A 70 -12.10 3.21 -18.84
CA GLY A 70 -10.97 2.56 -18.16
C GLY A 70 -9.60 3.16 -18.51
N VAL A 71 -9.55 4.40 -19.00
CA VAL A 71 -8.29 5.09 -19.31
C VAL A 71 -7.54 5.52 -18.04
N GLN A 72 -6.26 5.87 -18.21
CA GLN A 72 -5.41 6.35 -17.12
C GLN A 72 -6.00 7.59 -16.43
N LEU A 73 -5.63 7.79 -15.16
CA LEU A 73 -6.17 8.83 -14.28
C LEU A 73 -6.10 10.22 -14.90
N VAL A 74 -4.96 10.60 -15.45
CA VAL A 74 -4.76 11.92 -16.06
C VAL A 74 -5.73 12.16 -17.21
N LYS A 75 -5.96 11.15 -18.07
CA LYS A 75 -6.94 11.24 -19.17
C LYS A 75 -8.38 11.30 -18.66
N SER A 76 -8.69 10.61 -17.57
CA SER A 76 -10.01 10.68 -16.96
C SER A 76 -10.30 12.08 -16.41
N PHE A 77 -9.34 12.70 -15.74
CA PHE A 77 -9.45 14.08 -15.26
C PHE A 77 -9.53 15.09 -16.42
N GLU A 78 -8.73 14.88 -17.47
CA GLU A 78 -8.79 15.73 -18.66
C GLU A 78 -10.18 15.72 -19.30
N GLY A 79 -10.85 14.57 -19.31
CA GLY A 79 -12.18 14.42 -19.89
C GLY A 79 -13.26 15.18 -19.13
N GLU A 80 -13.22 15.13 -17.79
CA GLU A 80 -14.32 15.58 -16.93
C GLU A 80 -14.06 16.94 -16.25
N LEU A 81 -12.84 17.18 -15.77
CA LEU A 81 -12.55 18.33 -14.91
C LEU A 81 -11.99 19.53 -15.70
N PHE A 82 -11.20 19.27 -16.73
CA PHE A 82 -10.53 20.34 -17.43
C PHE A 82 -11.33 20.76 -18.67
N LYS A 83 -11.73 22.04 -18.69
CA LYS A 83 -12.47 22.65 -19.79
C LYS A 83 -11.72 23.88 -20.33
N GLY A 84 -12.05 24.27 -21.57
CA GLY A 84 -11.54 25.49 -22.16
C GLY A 84 -10.09 25.43 -22.65
N ARG A 85 -9.50 26.62 -22.90
CA ARG A 85 -8.19 26.80 -23.53
C ARG A 85 -7.01 26.26 -22.73
N MET A 86 -7.13 26.23 -21.39
CA MET A 86 -6.10 25.76 -20.47
C MET A 86 -6.12 24.24 -20.22
N LYS A 87 -7.07 23.52 -20.79
CA LYS A 87 -7.24 22.06 -20.60
C LYS A 87 -5.92 21.30 -20.82
N LYS A 88 -5.23 21.54 -21.94
CA LYS A 88 -3.96 20.87 -22.27
C LYS A 88 -2.86 21.19 -21.26
N VAL A 89 -2.78 22.44 -20.80
CA VAL A 89 -1.75 22.87 -19.84
C VAL A 89 -1.94 22.14 -18.49
N PHE A 90 -3.16 22.14 -17.96
CA PHE A 90 -3.46 21.42 -16.72
C PHE A 90 -3.24 19.91 -16.84
N SER A 91 -3.61 19.30 -17.96
CA SER A 91 -3.36 17.89 -18.22
C SER A 91 -1.87 17.57 -18.24
N TRP A 92 -1.03 18.40 -18.85
CA TRP A 92 0.41 18.24 -18.87
C TRP A 92 1.03 18.41 -17.48
N ILE A 93 0.63 19.43 -16.72
CA ILE A 93 1.09 19.64 -15.35
C ILE A 93 0.74 18.41 -14.50
N MET A 94 -0.50 17.94 -14.58
CA MET A 94 -0.95 16.77 -13.84
C MET A 94 -0.19 15.50 -14.26
N PHE A 95 0.05 15.30 -15.55
CA PHE A 95 0.84 14.18 -16.06
C PHE A 95 2.26 14.17 -15.50
N VAL A 96 2.94 15.32 -15.51
CA VAL A 96 4.30 15.44 -15.01
C VAL A 96 4.33 15.22 -13.49
N VAL A 97 3.46 15.89 -12.74
CA VAL A 97 3.42 15.77 -11.25
C VAL A 97 3.08 14.33 -10.83
N TYR A 98 2.07 13.74 -11.45
CA TYR A 98 1.65 12.38 -11.11
C TYR A 98 2.68 11.34 -11.54
N GLY A 99 3.27 11.48 -12.73
CA GLY A 99 4.35 10.63 -13.21
C GLY A 99 5.58 10.68 -12.30
N LEU A 100 6.02 11.88 -11.91
CA LEU A 100 7.13 12.05 -10.96
C LEU A 100 6.82 11.42 -9.60
N ALA A 101 5.60 11.59 -9.09
CA ALA A 101 5.20 10.97 -7.82
C ALA A 101 5.27 9.44 -7.88
N ILE A 102 4.83 8.82 -8.98
CA ILE A 102 4.95 7.37 -9.17
C ILE A 102 6.41 6.95 -9.28
N MET A 103 7.24 7.67 -10.05
CA MET A 103 8.66 7.36 -10.20
C MET A 103 9.42 7.43 -8.87
N ILE A 104 9.13 8.43 -8.03
CA ILE A 104 9.68 8.55 -6.67
C ILE A 104 9.25 7.33 -5.83
N GLY A 105 7.97 6.93 -5.90
CA GLY A 105 7.46 5.75 -5.21
C GLY A 105 8.15 4.46 -5.66
N VAL A 106 8.32 4.25 -6.96
CA VAL A 106 9.05 3.10 -7.52
C VAL A 106 10.50 3.08 -7.06
N SER A 107 11.19 4.23 -7.10
CA SER A 107 12.57 4.36 -6.62
C SER A 107 12.67 4.04 -5.12
N GLY A 108 11.72 4.51 -4.32
CA GLY A 108 11.63 4.21 -2.89
C GLY A 108 11.47 2.70 -2.62
N ASN A 109 10.63 2.02 -3.41
CA ASN A 109 10.43 0.57 -3.30
C ASN A 109 11.71 -0.21 -3.68
N ILE A 110 12.42 0.22 -4.73
CA ILE A 110 13.70 -0.39 -5.14
C ILE A 110 14.74 -0.22 -4.03
N ASN A 111 14.89 1.00 -3.50
CA ASN A 111 15.85 1.27 -2.44
C ASN A 111 15.51 0.50 -1.15
N GLY A 112 14.26 0.51 -0.73
CA GLY A 112 13.83 -0.23 0.47
C GLY A 112 14.03 -1.74 0.34
N GLY A 113 13.64 -2.33 -0.80
CA GLY A 113 13.85 -3.75 -1.07
C GLY A 113 15.33 -4.13 -1.18
N ALA A 114 16.14 -3.26 -1.81
CA ALA A 114 17.58 -3.47 -1.89
C ALA A 114 18.27 -3.43 -0.52
N GLN A 115 17.86 -2.54 0.38
CA GLN A 115 18.40 -2.50 1.75
C GLN A 115 18.18 -3.81 2.51
N ILE A 116 17.06 -4.49 2.29
CA ILE A 116 16.81 -5.81 2.89
C ILE A 116 17.83 -6.83 2.37
N PHE A 117 18.10 -6.84 1.06
CA PHE A 117 19.11 -7.73 0.46
C PHE A 117 20.53 -7.40 0.93
N VAL A 118 20.88 -6.11 1.06
CA VAL A 118 22.16 -5.68 1.64
C VAL A 118 22.31 -6.23 3.06
N ASN A 119 21.29 -6.10 3.90
CA ASN A 119 21.32 -6.57 5.29
C ASN A 119 21.42 -8.11 5.39
N TRP A 120 20.77 -8.86 4.49
CA TRP A 120 20.77 -10.32 4.54
C TRP A 120 21.99 -10.96 3.91
N PHE A 121 22.47 -10.39 2.77
CA PHE A 121 23.51 -11.01 1.94
C PHE A 121 24.82 -10.22 1.91
N HIS A 122 24.91 -9.09 2.62
CA HIS A 122 26.10 -8.22 2.68
C HIS A 122 26.65 -7.80 1.30
N MET A 123 25.76 -7.68 0.29
CA MET A 123 26.13 -7.31 -1.07
C MET A 123 26.16 -5.78 -1.27
N PRO A 124 26.88 -5.26 -2.28
CA PRO A 124 26.83 -3.85 -2.63
C PRO A 124 25.43 -3.37 -2.99
N LEU A 125 25.06 -2.16 -2.55
CA LEU A 125 23.70 -1.60 -2.74
C LEU A 125 23.24 -1.63 -4.20
N TRP A 126 24.10 -1.24 -5.14
CA TRP A 126 23.73 -1.22 -6.57
C TRP A 126 23.41 -2.61 -7.13
N VAL A 127 24.10 -3.66 -6.64
CA VAL A 127 23.80 -5.06 -7.01
C VAL A 127 22.43 -5.47 -6.47
N ALA A 128 22.17 -5.14 -5.20
CA ALA A 128 20.89 -5.41 -4.55
C ALA A 128 19.74 -4.71 -5.27
N GLN A 129 19.93 -3.43 -5.68
CA GLN A 129 18.95 -2.68 -6.46
C GLN A 129 18.67 -3.33 -7.82
N LEU A 130 19.71 -3.76 -8.52
CA LEU A 130 19.56 -4.44 -9.81
C LEU A 130 18.81 -5.76 -9.67
N ILE A 131 19.18 -6.58 -8.68
CA ILE A 131 18.50 -7.88 -8.42
C ILE A 131 17.03 -7.64 -8.07
N TYR A 132 16.74 -6.73 -7.16
CA TYR A 132 15.37 -6.41 -6.79
C TYR A 132 14.55 -5.93 -8.00
N TYR A 133 15.11 -5.02 -8.80
CA TYR A 133 14.45 -4.49 -9.99
C TYR A 133 14.16 -5.59 -11.02
N LEU A 134 15.10 -6.48 -11.26
CA LEU A 134 14.90 -7.59 -12.21
C LEU A 134 13.81 -8.57 -11.72
N ILE A 135 13.84 -8.95 -10.45
CA ILE A 135 12.83 -9.84 -9.86
C ILE A 135 11.44 -9.17 -9.88
N ALA A 136 11.35 -7.94 -9.39
CA ALA A 136 10.08 -7.22 -9.31
C ALA A 136 9.55 -6.86 -10.70
N GLY A 137 10.42 -6.40 -11.62
CA GLY A 137 10.08 -5.99 -12.97
C GLY A 137 9.61 -7.15 -13.84
N SER A 138 10.17 -8.35 -13.66
CA SER A 138 9.80 -9.54 -14.47
C SER A 138 8.29 -9.82 -14.43
N VAL A 139 7.65 -9.64 -13.29
CA VAL A 139 6.19 -9.84 -13.14
C VAL A 139 5.39 -8.78 -13.91
N VAL A 140 5.84 -7.52 -13.90
CA VAL A 140 5.17 -6.42 -14.60
C VAL A 140 5.27 -6.58 -16.12
N PHE A 141 6.40 -7.08 -16.62
CA PHE A 141 6.59 -7.34 -18.06
C PHE A 141 5.60 -8.36 -18.63
N ILE A 142 5.13 -9.31 -17.81
CA ILE A 142 4.12 -10.30 -18.22
C ILE A 142 2.73 -9.63 -18.34
N GLY A 143 2.48 -8.54 -17.61
CA GLY A 143 1.27 -7.75 -17.72
C GLY A 143 0.31 -7.85 -16.52
N MET A 144 -0.84 -7.18 -16.65
CA MET A 144 -1.80 -6.97 -15.56
C MET A 144 -2.30 -8.27 -14.91
N LYS A 145 -2.53 -9.33 -15.69
CA LYS A 145 -3.00 -10.61 -15.16
C LYS A 145 -1.96 -11.26 -14.25
N ALA A 146 -0.68 -11.24 -14.66
CA ALA A 146 0.41 -11.75 -13.85
C ALA A 146 0.57 -10.97 -12.55
N VAL A 147 0.48 -9.64 -12.62
CA VAL A 147 0.48 -8.78 -11.44
C VAL A 147 -0.69 -9.12 -10.51
N GLY A 148 -1.91 -9.30 -11.03
CA GLY A 148 -3.08 -9.70 -10.23
C GLY A 148 -2.87 -11.03 -9.50
N ILE A 149 -2.31 -12.03 -10.18
CA ILE A 149 -1.99 -13.33 -9.59
C ILE A 149 -0.87 -13.19 -8.53
N ALA A 150 0.20 -12.48 -8.85
CA ALA A 150 1.32 -12.25 -7.93
C ALA A 150 0.85 -11.52 -6.66
N GLN A 151 0.02 -10.47 -6.81
CA GLN A 151 -0.61 -9.74 -5.70
C GLN A 151 -1.45 -10.68 -4.82
N LYS A 152 -2.25 -11.55 -5.42
CA LYS A 152 -3.08 -12.50 -4.69
C LYS A 152 -2.26 -13.38 -3.75
N TYR A 153 -1.18 -13.96 -4.23
CA TYR A 153 -0.32 -14.82 -3.41
C TYR A 153 0.50 -14.01 -2.40
N ALA A 154 1.07 -12.88 -2.82
CA ALA A 154 1.88 -12.03 -1.95
C ALA A 154 1.05 -11.49 -0.76
N VAL A 155 -0.14 -10.95 -1.01
CA VAL A 155 -1.03 -10.42 0.03
C VAL A 155 -1.51 -11.53 0.96
N SER A 156 -1.88 -12.70 0.42
CA SER A 156 -2.27 -13.85 1.27
C SER A 156 -1.13 -14.27 2.19
N PHE A 157 0.10 -14.30 1.68
CA PHE A 157 1.29 -14.62 2.46
C PHE A 157 1.59 -13.56 3.53
N LEU A 158 1.47 -12.26 3.18
CA LEU A 158 1.60 -11.16 4.13
C LEU A 158 0.61 -11.27 5.29
N MET A 159 -0.65 -11.62 5.01
CA MET A 159 -1.66 -11.83 6.06
C MET A 159 -1.26 -12.96 7.01
N VAL A 160 -0.72 -14.06 6.50
CA VAL A 160 -0.22 -15.18 7.34
C VAL A 160 0.93 -14.73 8.23
N ILE A 161 1.90 -13.97 7.68
CA ILE A 161 3.01 -13.42 8.47
C ILE A 161 2.49 -12.53 9.59
N VAL A 162 1.53 -11.63 9.31
CA VAL A 162 0.96 -10.75 10.33
C VAL A 162 0.29 -11.55 11.44
N VAL A 163 -0.46 -12.60 11.11
CA VAL A 163 -1.09 -13.48 12.12
C VAL A 163 -0.02 -14.16 13.00
N ILE A 164 1.03 -14.71 12.39
CA ILE A 164 2.12 -15.36 13.12
C ILE A 164 2.86 -14.36 14.03
N MET A 165 3.19 -13.17 13.52
CA MET A 165 3.88 -12.13 14.27
C MET A 165 3.01 -11.61 15.43
N THR A 166 1.72 -11.42 15.19
CA THR A 166 0.77 -11.01 16.22
C THR A 166 0.66 -12.08 17.32
N ALA A 167 0.50 -13.35 16.94
CA ALA A 167 0.48 -14.46 17.90
C ALA A 167 1.79 -14.55 18.69
N GLY A 168 2.94 -14.38 18.03
CA GLY A 168 4.25 -14.34 18.67
C GLY A 168 4.40 -13.20 19.68
N THR A 169 3.82 -12.05 19.41
CA THR A 169 3.81 -10.91 20.33
C THR A 169 3.08 -11.24 21.65
N PHE A 170 1.94 -11.92 21.56
CA PHE A 170 1.17 -12.30 22.76
C PHE A 170 1.84 -13.39 23.62
N THR A 171 2.92 -14.03 23.17
CA THR A 171 3.72 -14.95 23.99
C THR A 171 4.73 -14.23 24.89
N ARG A 172 4.84 -12.92 24.80
CA ARG A 172 5.80 -12.09 25.54
C ARG A 172 5.08 -11.08 26.43
N PRO A 173 5.76 -10.52 27.46
CA PRO A 173 5.19 -9.43 28.24
C PRO A 173 4.88 -8.22 27.32
N LEU A 174 3.62 -7.79 27.34
CA LEU A 174 3.14 -6.69 26.51
C LEU A 174 3.45 -5.34 27.17
N ASN A 175 3.65 -4.32 26.34
CA ASN A 175 3.69 -2.91 26.78
C ASN A 175 2.25 -2.42 27.00
N VAL A 176 1.78 -2.42 28.24
CA VAL A 176 0.35 -2.35 28.56
C VAL A 176 -0.26 -0.98 28.45
N LEU A 177 0.34 0.11 28.23
CA LEU A 177 -0.35 1.40 28.07
C LEU A 177 0.47 2.40 27.24
N TYR A 178 0.15 2.46 25.98
CA TYR A 178 0.57 3.60 25.16
C TYR A 178 -0.45 4.72 25.31
N THR A 179 -0.21 5.64 26.25
CA THR A 179 -0.96 6.88 26.41
C THR A 179 -0.01 8.04 26.17
N ALA A 180 -0.16 8.70 25.04
CA ALA A 180 0.52 9.96 24.78
C ALA A 180 -0.46 11.12 25.01
N PRO A 181 0.00 12.30 25.51
CA PRO A 181 -0.85 13.46 25.60
C PRO A 181 -1.35 13.87 24.22
N PHE A 182 -2.61 14.31 24.16
CA PHE A 182 -3.22 14.76 22.91
C PHE A 182 -2.53 15.99 22.34
N HIS A 183 -2.06 15.85 21.09
CA HIS A 183 -1.52 16.95 20.30
C HIS A 183 -2.07 16.89 18.89
N ILE A 184 -2.78 17.92 18.45
CA ILE A 184 -3.43 17.95 17.13
C ILE A 184 -2.45 17.72 15.97
N ASN A 185 -1.22 18.23 16.07
CA ASN A 185 -0.21 18.03 15.03
C ASN A 185 0.24 16.54 14.90
N ASN A 186 0.35 15.83 16.04
CA ASN A 186 0.67 14.40 16.03
C ASN A 186 -0.48 13.59 15.46
N LEU A 187 -1.73 13.97 15.79
CA LEU A 187 -2.92 13.33 15.27
C LEU A 187 -3.06 13.52 13.75
N LEU A 188 -2.84 14.75 13.26
CA LEU A 188 -2.87 15.03 11.82
C LEU A 188 -1.74 14.31 11.06
N ALA A 189 -0.54 14.21 11.65
CA ALA A 189 0.56 13.44 11.08
C ALA A 189 0.22 11.94 10.99
N LEU A 190 -0.35 11.37 12.05
CA LEU A 190 -0.84 9.98 12.06
C LEU A 190 -1.91 9.77 10.99
N TYR A 191 -2.94 10.62 10.97
CA TYR A 191 -4.01 10.55 9.98
C TYR A 191 -3.49 10.58 8.55
N SER A 192 -2.62 11.55 8.24
CA SER A 192 -2.04 11.68 6.90
C SER A 192 -1.27 10.43 6.49
N MET A 193 -0.50 9.84 7.41
CA MET A 193 0.25 8.61 7.15
C MET A 193 -0.68 7.41 6.97
N VAL A 194 -1.76 7.31 7.77
CA VAL A 194 -2.74 6.21 7.63
C VAL A 194 -3.49 6.32 6.31
N VAL A 195 -3.92 7.54 5.91
CA VAL A 195 -4.55 7.77 4.60
C VAL A 195 -3.60 7.35 3.46
N PHE A 196 -2.33 7.73 3.56
CA PHE A 196 -1.31 7.33 2.58
C PHE A 196 -1.11 5.80 2.58
N ALA A 197 -0.96 5.18 3.76
CA ALA A 197 -0.75 3.74 3.93
C ALA A 197 -1.92 2.88 3.46
N THR A 198 -3.11 3.46 3.35
CA THR A 198 -4.32 2.76 2.88
C THR A 198 -4.79 3.27 1.51
N SER A 199 -4.01 4.12 0.81
CA SER A 199 -4.33 4.61 -0.53
C SER A 199 -3.93 3.62 -1.62
N ALA A 200 -4.74 3.49 -2.68
CA ALA A 200 -4.50 2.56 -3.80
C ALA A 200 -4.93 3.12 -5.16
N ASN A 201 -4.61 4.39 -5.43
CA ASN A 201 -5.06 5.11 -6.63
C ASN A 201 -4.74 4.36 -7.92
N GLN A 202 -3.52 3.81 -8.05
CA GLN A 202 -3.07 3.09 -9.24
C GLN A 202 -3.83 1.78 -9.42
N ALA A 203 -4.00 1.03 -8.31
CA ALA A 203 -4.68 -0.27 -8.34
C ALA A 203 -6.16 -0.13 -8.70
N VAL A 204 -6.86 0.90 -8.23
CA VAL A 204 -8.29 1.09 -8.51
C VAL A 204 -8.55 1.27 -10.01
N ILE A 205 -7.71 2.02 -10.72
CA ILE A 205 -7.83 2.19 -12.18
C ILE A 205 -7.62 0.86 -12.91
N GLN A 206 -6.61 0.09 -12.48
CA GLN A 206 -6.32 -1.24 -13.01
C GLN A 206 -7.48 -2.21 -12.75
N VAL A 207 -8.11 -2.14 -11.56
CA VAL A 207 -9.28 -2.92 -11.18
C VAL A 207 -10.49 -2.59 -12.05
N VAL A 208 -10.75 -1.31 -12.34
CA VAL A 208 -11.82 -0.90 -13.24
C VAL A 208 -11.63 -1.52 -14.62
N LYS A 209 -10.42 -1.46 -15.17
CA LYS A 209 -10.07 -2.07 -16.45
C LYS A 209 -10.14 -3.60 -16.40
N GLY A 210 -9.54 -4.20 -15.39
CA GLY A 210 -9.42 -5.67 -15.27
C GLY A 210 -10.72 -6.41 -14.92
N LEU A 211 -11.73 -5.73 -14.38
CA LEU A 211 -13.07 -6.27 -14.12
C LEU A 211 -14.09 -5.92 -15.23
N ASP A 212 -13.61 -5.54 -16.42
CA ASP A 212 -14.45 -5.20 -17.59
C ASP A 212 -15.52 -4.15 -17.28
N GLY A 213 -15.22 -3.23 -16.36
CA GLY A 213 -16.15 -2.19 -15.94
C GLY A 213 -17.40 -2.71 -15.22
N ASN A 214 -17.40 -3.90 -14.64
CA ASN A 214 -18.54 -4.40 -13.86
C ASN A 214 -18.69 -3.59 -12.56
N PRO A 215 -19.70 -2.69 -12.42
CA PRO A 215 -19.77 -1.77 -11.30
C PRO A 215 -19.91 -2.48 -9.94
N HIS A 216 -20.64 -3.59 -9.91
CA HIS A 216 -20.85 -4.34 -8.68
C HIS A 216 -19.54 -4.98 -8.17
N LYS A 217 -18.79 -5.62 -9.07
CA LYS A 217 -17.50 -6.21 -8.73
C LYS A 217 -16.48 -5.14 -8.33
N ILE A 218 -16.44 -3.99 -9.04
CA ILE A 218 -15.55 -2.87 -8.74
C ILE A 218 -15.85 -2.33 -7.34
N ARG A 219 -17.11 -1.98 -7.04
CA ARG A 219 -17.50 -1.48 -5.71
C ARG A 219 -17.16 -2.47 -4.62
N LYS A 220 -17.52 -3.75 -4.80
CA LYS A 220 -17.19 -4.82 -3.85
C LYS A 220 -15.70 -4.92 -3.59
N SER A 221 -14.87 -4.86 -4.64
CA SER A 221 -13.40 -4.91 -4.51
C SER A 221 -12.85 -3.71 -3.74
N ILE A 222 -13.38 -2.50 -3.98
CA ILE A 222 -13.00 -1.28 -3.28
C ILE A 222 -13.35 -1.39 -1.79
N PHE A 223 -14.62 -1.68 -1.45
CA PHE A 223 -15.03 -1.78 -0.05
C PHE A 223 -14.22 -2.83 0.72
N ILE A 224 -14.11 -4.04 0.18
CA ILE A 224 -13.41 -5.14 0.85
C ILE A 224 -11.90 -4.89 0.87
N GLY A 225 -11.31 -4.44 -0.23
CA GLY A 225 -9.87 -4.20 -0.32
C GLY A 225 -9.42 -3.16 0.70
N PHE A 226 -10.11 -2.02 0.79
CA PHE A 226 -9.78 -0.99 1.79
C PHE A 226 -10.09 -1.41 3.22
N ALA A 227 -11.17 -2.16 3.46
CA ALA A 227 -11.47 -2.69 4.79
C ALA A 227 -10.37 -3.61 5.29
N LEU A 228 -9.94 -4.56 4.45
CA LEU A 228 -8.87 -5.49 4.80
C LEU A 228 -7.52 -4.78 4.97
N SER A 229 -7.21 -3.80 4.11
CA SER A 229 -5.99 -2.97 4.25
C SER A 229 -6.00 -2.19 5.56
N SER A 230 -7.12 -1.57 5.92
CA SER A 230 -7.26 -0.80 7.16
C SER A 230 -7.14 -1.69 8.39
N ILE A 231 -7.77 -2.86 8.37
CA ILE A 231 -7.64 -3.85 9.45
C ILE A 231 -6.18 -4.30 9.58
N LEU A 232 -5.49 -4.56 8.47
CA LEU A 232 -4.11 -4.98 8.49
C LEU A 232 -3.18 -3.89 9.05
N VAL A 233 -3.35 -2.63 8.63
CA VAL A 233 -2.61 -1.48 9.18
C VAL A 233 -2.85 -1.36 10.68
N LEU A 234 -4.09 -1.53 11.13
CA LEU A 234 -4.44 -1.48 12.55
C LEU A 234 -3.77 -2.61 13.33
N ILE A 235 -3.88 -3.86 12.85
CA ILE A 235 -3.26 -5.03 13.52
C ILE A 235 -1.75 -4.85 13.60
N VAL A 236 -1.08 -4.52 12.49
CA VAL A 236 0.37 -4.32 12.47
C VAL A 236 0.79 -3.21 13.44
N THR A 237 0.08 -2.08 13.42
CA THR A 237 0.39 -0.94 14.29
C THR A 237 0.23 -1.30 15.77
N LEU A 238 -0.91 -1.88 16.15
CA LEU A 238 -1.15 -2.28 17.54
C LEU A 238 -0.18 -3.38 18.00
N THR A 239 0.12 -4.35 17.14
CA THR A 239 1.10 -5.41 17.43
C THR A 239 2.48 -4.83 17.71
N VAL A 240 2.93 -3.87 16.91
CA VAL A 240 4.22 -3.18 17.10
C VAL A 240 4.22 -2.38 18.40
N LEU A 241 3.17 -1.60 18.67
CA LEU A 241 3.07 -0.80 19.90
C LEU A 241 3.07 -1.67 21.17
N LEU A 242 2.39 -2.83 21.13
CA LEU A 242 2.28 -3.74 22.26
C LEU A 242 3.55 -4.59 22.47
N GLY A 243 4.24 -4.95 21.39
CA GLY A 243 5.32 -5.92 21.41
C GLY A 243 6.73 -5.33 21.47
N THR A 244 6.93 -4.08 21.04
CA THR A 244 8.27 -3.50 20.97
C THR A 244 8.65 -2.80 22.27
N LYS A 245 9.85 -3.07 22.77
CA LYS A 245 10.43 -2.40 23.94
C LYS A 245 11.33 -1.25 23.47
N GLY A 246 11.13 -0.06 24.06
CA GLY A 246 11.96 1.11 23.76
C GLY A 246 11.40 2.06 22.70
N THR A 247 12.24 2.93 22.17
CA THR A 247 11.89 3.91 21.13
C THR A 247 11.83 3.25 19.76
N LEU A 248 10.73 3.48 19.03
CA LEU A 248 10.58 2.97 17.68
C LEU A 248 11.33 3.85 16.66
N ASP A 249 12.03 3.19 15.73
CA ASP A 249 12.61 3.83 14.55
C ASP A 249 11.55 4.05 13.45
N LYS A 250 11.73 5.11 12.65
CA LYS A 250 10.81 5.49 11.59
C LYS A 250 10.67 4.41 10.50
N GLU A 251 11.76 3.75 10.17
CA GLU A 251 11.88 2.90 8.98
C GLU A 251 11.86 1.41 9.31
N LEU A 252 12.08 1.05 10.56
CA LEU A 252 12.31 -0.35 10.98
C LEU A 252 11.37 -0.85 12.07
N ALA A 253 10.25 -0.17 12.33
CA ALA A 253 9.35 -0.49 13.44
C ALA A 253 8.90 -1.97 13.47
N TYR A 254 8.61 -2.56 12.30
CA TYR A 254 8.22 -3.97 12.24
C TYR A 254 9.40 -4.93 12.41
N MET A 255 10.59 -4.53 11.98
CA MET A 255 11.82 -5.31 12.25
C MET A 255 12.21 -5.27 13.72
N GLN A 256 12.07 -4.11 14.39
CA GLN A 256 12.29 -3.99 15.84
C GLN A 256 11.31 -4.85 16.64
N LEU A 257 10.07 -4.99 16.18
CA LEU A 257 9.16 -5.99 16.75
C LEU A 257 9.74 -7.40 16.62
N GLY A 258 10.27 -7.74 15.44
CA GLY A 258 10.92 -9.02 15.20
C GLY A 258 12.07 -9.28 16.17
N GLU A 259 12.94 -8.29 16.40
CA GLU A 259 14.03 -8.37 17.40
C GLU A 259 13.50 -8.60 18.81
N SER A 260 12.39 -7.94 19.18
CA SER A 260 11.76 -8.07 20.50
C SER A 260 11.16 -9.46 20.73
N ILE A 261 10.68 -10.14 19.67
CA ILE A 261 10.08 -11.47 19.73
C ILE A 261 11.18 -12.55 19.68
N GLY A 262 12.15 -12.40 18.75
CA GLY A 262 13.26 -13.33 18.57
C GLY A 262 13.74 -13.43 17.12
N SER A 263 14.86 -14.10 16.90
CA SER A 263 15.54 -14.16 15.59
C SER A 263 14.65 -14.68 14.45
N TRP A 264 13.79 -15.65 14.70
CA TRP A 264 12.83 -16.14 13.70
C TRP A 264 11.83 -15.08 13.25
N ALA A 265 11.38 -14.23 14.17
CA ALA A 265 10.42 -13.17 13.89
C ALA A 265 11.08 -12.01 13.13
N MET A 266 12.38 -11.77 13.35
CA MET A 266 13.15 -10.79 12.56
C MET A 266 13.23 -11.19 11.09
N ILE A 267 13.40 -12.48 10.78
CA ILE A 267 13.36 -12.98 9.39
C ILE A 267 11.98 -12.76 8.78
N LEU A 268 10.92 -13.10 9.51
CA LEU A 268 9.55 -12.91 9.02
C LEU A 268 9.21 -11.41 8.80
N ALA A 269 9.68 -10.53 9.68
CA ALA A 269 9.51 -9.09 9.53
C ALA A 269 10.23 -8.55 8.27
N GLY A 270 11.43 -9.05 7.97
CA GLY A 270 12.16 -8.73 6.74
C GLY A 270 11.43 -9.23 5.50
N ILE A 271 10.92 -10.47 5.52
CA ILE A 271 10.12 -11.04 4.44
C ILE A 271 8.83 -10.22 4.24
N PHE A 272 8.14 -9.86 5.32
CA PHE A 272 6.96 -8.98 5.27
C PHE A 272 7.29 -7.67 4.56
N SER A 273 8.35 -6.99 4.99
CA SER A 273 8.77 -5.71 4.40
C SER A 273 9.12 -5.86 2.91
N LEU A 274 9.81 -6.93 2.53
CA LEU A 274 10.15 -7.21 1.14
C LEU A 274 8.89 -7.38 0.27
N PHE A 275 7.94 -8.19 0.71
CA PHE A 275 6.69 -8.40 -0.04
C PHE A 275 5.80 -7.16 -0.06
N ALA A 276 5.76 -6.36 1.00
CA ALA A 276 5.04 -5.10 1.04
C ALA A 276 5.58 -4.11 -0.01
N LEU A 277 6.90 -4.02 -0.15
CA LEU A 277 7.55 -3.20 -1.16
C LEU A 277 7.35 -3.74 -2.58
N LEU A 278 7.40 -5.06 -2.78
CA LEU A 278 7.15 -5.71 -4.07
C LEU A 278 5.73 -5.45 -4.57
N THR A 279 4.73 -5.61 -3.71
CA THR A 279 3.33 -5.43 -4.10
C THR A 279 3.04 -3.99 -4.53
N THR A 280 3.60 -3.01 -3.83
CA THR A 280 3.48 -1.60 -4.21
C THR A 280 4.27 -1.27 -5.47
N PHE A 281 5.48 -1.85 -5.63
CA PHE A 281 6.28 -1.71 -6.84
C PHE A 281 5.48 -2.17 -8.08
N TRP A 282 4.86 -3.37 -8.02
CA TRP A 282 4.08 -3.90 -9.14
C TRP A 282 2.92 -2.98 -9.55
N SER A 283 2.15 -2.49 -8.57
CA SER A 283 1.03 -1.59 -8.84
C SER A 283 1.48 -0.24 -9.44
N ASN A 284 2.55 0.33 -8.89
CA ASN A 284 3.08 1.61 -9.33
C ASN A 284 3.70 1.50 -10.74
N THR A 285 4.51 0.46 -10.98
CA THR A 285 5.17 0.26 -12.27
C THR A 285 4.17 -0.08 -13.38
N LEU A 286 3.10 -0.83 -13.06
CA LEU A 286 2.04 -1.12 -14.03
C LEU A 286 1.23 0.14 -14.41
N ALA A 287 1.28 1.19 -13.59
CA ALA A 287 0.58 2.46 -13.84
C ALA A 287 1.41 3.46 -14.67
N LEU A 288 2.74 3.27 -14.78
CA LEU A 288 3.64 4.04 -15.63
C LEU A 288 3.48 3.67 -17.09
#